data_3a4d3d375a8cea163295c3649574b464
#
_entry.id   3a4d3d375a8cea163295c3649574b464
#
_cell.length_a   1.000
_cell.length_b   1.000
_cell.length_c   1.000
_cell.angle_alpha   90.00
_cell.angle_beta   90.00
_cell.angle_gamma   90.00
#
_symmetry.space_group_name_H-M   'P 1'
#
loop_
_entity.id
_entity.type
_entity.pdbx_description
1 polymer ?
#
loop_
_entity_poly.entity_id
_entity_poly.type
_entity_poly.pdbx_seq_one_letter_code
_entity_poly.pdbx_strand_id
1 'polypeptide(L)'
;MSKITEGAAAPDFQLESAGGPIRLGDFAGRTLVVYFYPKDDTTGCTTEAKDFSALAGEFAKAGVAVVGVSKDSLKSHEKFTAKYDLTVQLGSDPSGAMVEAFESWVEKSLYGRRYMGIDRSTFLIAGGVIRRIWRKVKVAGHAQAVLDAAKAL
;
A
#
# COMPACT_ATOMS: atom_id res chain seq x y z
N MET A 1 -9.61 -20.83 2.08
CA MET A 1 -8.25 -20.89 1.53
C MET A 1 -7.86 -19.56 0.91
N SER A 2 -6.68 -19.09 1.23
CA SER A 2 -6.22 -17.80 0.68
C SER A 2 -5.90 -17.92 -0.81
N LYS A 3 -6.35 -16.91 -1.57
CA LYS A 3 -5.97 -16.73 -2.99
C LYS A 3 -4.81 -15.75 -3.13
N ILE A 4 -4.44 -15.09 -2.04
CA ILE A 4 -3.40 -14.08 -2.02
C ILE A 4 -2.14 -14.70 -1.43
N THR A 5 -1.34 -15.25 -2.33
CA THR A 5 -0.09 -15.92 -2.00
C THR A 5 1.02 -15.44 -2.95
N GLU A 6 2.25 -15.61 -2.54
CA GLU A 6 3.39 -15.32 -3.41
C GLU A 6 3.33 -16.27 -4.62
N GLY A 7 3.44 -15.71 -5.82
CA GLY A 7 3.29 -16.42 -7.08
C GLY A 7 1.90 -16.35 -7.69
N ALA A 8 0.90 -15.90 -6.95
CA ALA A 8 -0.46 -15.75 -7.47
C ALA A 8 -0.63 -14.47 -8.29
N ALA A 9 -1.61 -14.47 -9.18
CA ALA A 9 -2.00 -13.25 -9.88
C ALA A 9 -2.53 -12.23 -8.89
N ALA A 10 -2.12 -10.97 -9.04
CA ALA A 10 -2.65 -9.88 -8.23
C ALA A 10 -4.11 -9.62 -8.63
N PRO A 11 -5.01 -9.40 -7.65
CA PRO A 11 -6.37 -8.99 -7.96
C PRO A 11 -6.39 -7.68 -8.75
N ASP A 12 -7.28 -7.59 -9.72
CA ASP A 12 -7.51 -6.34 -10.44
C ASP A 12 -8.08 -5.29 -9.48
N PHE A 13 -7.77 -4.01 -9.73
CA PHE A 13 -8.28 -2.92 -8.90
C PHE A 13 -8.34 -1.62 -9.67
N GLN A 14 -9.17 -0.71 -9.16
CA GLN A 14 -9.24 0.67 -9.58
C GLN A 14 -9.45 1.54 -8.35
N LEU A 15 -8.61 2.56 -8.21
CA LEU A 15 -8.63 3.50 -7.09
C LEU A 15 -8.72 4.91 -7.59
N GLU A 16 -9.29 5.80 -6.77
CA GLU A 16 -9.21 7.23 -7.00
C GLU A 16 -7.97 7.79 -6.30
N SER A 17 -7.36 8.80 -6.90
CA SER A 17 -6.24 9.52 -6.30
C SER A 17 -6.26 10.98 -6.72
N ALA A 18 -5.45 11.80 -6.07
CA ALA A 18 -5.32 13.22 -6.42
C ALA A 18 -4.84 13.41 -7.87
N GLY A 19 -4.03 12.50 -8.36
CA GLY A 19 -3.53 12.53 -9.74
C GLY A 19 -4.42 11.84 -10.77
N GLY A 20 -5.60 11.36 -10.37
CA GLY A 20 -6.53 10.62 -11.22
C GLY A 20 -6.62 9.14 -10.85
N PRO A 21 -7.39 8.35 -11.59
CA PRO A 21 -7.57 6.93 -11.30
C PRO A 21 -6.26 6.15 -11.37
N ILE A 22 -6.12 5.16 -10.49
CA ILE A 22 -5.00 4.22 -10.47
C ILE A 22 -5.57 2.82 -10.69
N ARG A 23 -5.09 2.12 -11.71
CA ARG A 23 -5.53 0.77 -12.06
C ARG A 23 -4.33 -0.18 -12.11
N LEU A 24 -4.55 -1.44 -11.79
CA LEU A 24 -3.50 -2.46 -11.93
C LEU A 24 -2.92 -2.47 -13.34
N GLY A 25 -3.76 -2.37 -14.35
CA GLY A 25 -3.34 -2.38 -15.77
C GLY A 25 -2.38 -1.25 -16.15
N ASP A 26 -2.37 -0.14 -15.40
CA ASP A 26 -1.45 0.98 -15.65
C ASP A 26 0.01 0.58 -15.38
N PHE A 27 0.22 -0.52 -14.69
CA PHE A 27 1.56 -1.01 -14.31
C PHE A 27 1.95 -2.28 -15.05
N ALA A 28 1.27 -2.59 -16.15
CA ALA A 28 1.61 -3.74 -16.97
C ALA A 28 3.08 -3.67 -17.41
N GLY A 29 3.82 -4.76 -17.19
CA GLY A 29 5.25 -4.80 -17.48
C GLY A 29 6.13 -4.04 -16.50
N ARG A 30 5.57 -3.51 -15.41
CA ARG A 30 6.29 -2.74 -14.40
C ARG A 30 6.19 -3.41 -13.03
N THR A 31 7.05 -2.98 -12.12
CA THR A 31 7.00 -3.40 -10.72
C THR A 31 6.21 -2.36 -9.92
N LEU A 32 5.28 -2.87 -9.12
CA LEU A 32 4.39 -2.05 -8.29
C LEU A 32 4.48 -2.51 -6.84
N VAL A 33 4.62 -1.56 -5.94
CA VAL A 33 4.46 -1.77 -4.50
C VAL A 33 3.13 -1.17 -4.09
N VAL A 34 2.27 -1.99 -3.49
CA VAL A 34 1.02 -1.54 -2.85
C VAL A 34 1.17 -1.76 -1.37
N TYR A 35 1.00 -0.72 -0.56
CA TYR A 35 0.95 -0.90 0.88
C TYR A 35 -0.40 -0.41 1.42
N PHE A 36 -1.03 -1.24 2.25
CA PHE A 36 -2.29 -0.91 2.93
C PHE A 36 -1.98 -0.40 4.32
N TYR A 37 -2.67 0.66 4.72
CA TYR A 37 -2.51 1.26 6.03
C TYR A 37 -3.86 1.67 6.61
N PRO A 38 -4.01 1.65 7.95
CA PRO A 38 -5.33 1.82 8.57
C PRO A 38 -5.97 3.19 8.40
N LYS A 39 -5.21 4.29 8.57
CA LYS A 39 -5.82 5.62 8.60
C LYS A 39 -4.80 6.74 8.42
N ASP A 40 -5.17 7.73 7.60
CA ASP A 40 -4.38 8.94 7.40
C ASP A 40 -4.09 9.65 8.72
N ASP A 41 -2.92 10.25 8.80
CA ASP A 41 -2.49 11.15 9.89
C ASP A 41 -2.49 10.48 11.28
N THR A 42 -2.29 9.17 11.32
CA THR A 42 -1.98 8.45 12.56
C THR A 42 -0.47 8.24 12.63
N THR A 43 0.07 8.01 13.82
CA THR A 43 1.53 7.97 14.05
C THR A 43 2.25 6.98 13.12
N GLY A 44 1.86 5.72 13.13
CA GLY A 44 2.52 4.70 12.31
C GLY A 44 2.33 4.92 10.81
N CYS A 45 1.13 5.32 10.41
CA CYS A 45 0.82 5.57 9.00
C CYS A 45 1.59 6.77 8.46
N THR A 46 1.77 7.80 9.28
CA THR A 46 2.54 8.99 8.92
C THR A 46 4.02 8.62 8.74
N THR A 47 4.59 7.87 9.66
CA THR A 47 5.98 7.43 9.58
C THR A 47 6.19 6.57 8.33
N GLU A 48 5.30 5.63 8.07
CA GLU A 48 5.39 4.76 6.89
C GLU A 48 5.33 5.58 5.59
N ALA A 49 4.39 6.52 5.48
CA ALA A 49 4.26 7.37 4.30
C ALA A 49 5.49 8.25 4.10
N LYS A 50 6.06 8.78 5.16
CA LYS A 50 7.30 9.57 5.11
C LYS A 50 8.48 8.72 4.68
N ASP A 51 8.59 7.50 5.17
CA ASP A 51 9.68 6.59 4.82
C ASP A 51 9.62 6.23 3.33
N PHE A 52 8.44 5.87 2.81
CA PHE A 52 8.30 5.62 1.37
C PHE A 52 8.56 6.88 0.55
N SER A 53 8.09 8.03 1.01
CA SER A 53 8.33 9.31 0.32
C SER A 53 9.82 9.66 0.28
N ALA A 54 10.55 9.42 1.36
CA ALA A 54 12.00 9.65 1.42
C ALA A 54 12.76 8.76 0.42
N LEU A 55 12.24 7.57 0.14
CA LEU A 55 12.86 6.63 -0.80
C LEU A 55 12.28 6.71 -2.21
N ALA A 56 11.37 7.67 -2.47
CA ALA A 56 10.67 7.78 -3.76
C ALA A 56 11.63 7.83 -4.95
N GLY A 57 12.72 8.58 -4.83
CA GLY A 57 13.72 8.67 -5.88
C GLY A 57 14.42 7.34 -6.15
N GLU A 58 14.72 6.58 -5.10
CA GLU A 58 15.35 5.27 -5.23
C GLU A 58 14.41 4.25 -5.87
N PHE A 59 13.13 4.26 -5.47
CA PHE A 59 12.12 3.41 -6.11
C PHE A 59 11.98 3.76 -7.60
N ALA A 60 11.92 5.05 -7.92
CA ALA A 60 11.81 5.49 -9.32
C ALA A 60 13.00 5.03 -10.16
N LYS A 61 14.21 5.14 -9.63
CA LYS A 61 15.43 4.66 -10.31
C LYS A 61 15.38 3.16 -10.57
N ALA A 62 14.77 2.41 -9.69
CA ALA A 62 14.60 0.96 -9.83
C ALA A 62 13.43 0.58 -10.74
N GLY A 63 12.69 1.54 -11.26
CA GLY A 63 11.51 1.29 -12.10
C GLY A 63 10.31 0.80 -11.32
N VAL A 64 10.21 1.16 -10.04
CA VAL A 64 9.18 0.68 -9.13
C VAL A 64 8.23 1.81 -8.76
N ALA A 65 6.93 1.60 -8.98
CA ALA A 65 5.89 2.51 -8.52
C ALA A 65 5.45 2.10 -7.11
N VAL A 66 5.11 3.08 -6.27
CA VAL A 66 4.62 2.83 -4.90
C VAL A 66 3.29 3.53 -4.70
N VAL A 67 2.30 2.80 -4.21
CA VAL A 67 0.97 3.33 -3.92
C VAL A 67 0.56 2.90 -2.52
N GLY A 68 0.23 3.86 -1.66
CA GLY A 68 -0.38 3.61 -0.35
C GLY A 68 -1.90 3.61 -0.49
N VAL A 69 -2.57 2.70 0.18
CA VAL A 69 -4.02 2.51 0.07
C VAL A 69 -4.66 2.46 1.45
N SER A 70 -5.71 3.24 1.63
CA SER A 70 -6.59 3.15 2.80
C SER A 70 -8.04 3.40 2.38
N LYS A 71 -8.96 3.27 3.33
CA LYS A 71 -10.38 3.56 3.10
C LYS A 71 -10.69 5.05 3.28
N ASP A 72 -9.71 5.87 3.63
CA ASP A 72 -9.90 7.30 3.75
C ASP A 72 -10.30 7.92 2.41
N SER A 73 -11.02 9.05 2.50
CA SER A 73 -11.47 9.77 1.31
C SER A 73 -10.31 10.43 0.57
N LEU A 74 -10.56 10.77 -0.69
CA LEU A 74 -9.63 11.54 -1.49
C LEU A 74 -9.24 12.85 -0.81
N LYS A 75 -10.22 13.53 -0.22
CA LYS A 75 -10.00 14.80 0.51
C LYS A 75 -9.07 14.59 1.72
N SER A 76 -9.24 13.50 2.45
CA SER A 76 -8.36 13.14 3.57
C SER A 76 -6.93 12.91 3.08
N HIS A 77 -6.75 12.17 1.99
CA HIS A 77 -5.44 11.93 1.39
C HIS A 77 -4.76 13.22 0.94
N GLU A 78 -5.52 14.16 0.37
CA GLU A 78 -4.99 15.46 -0.04
C GLU A 78 -4.46 16.25 1.15
N LYS A 79 -5.22 16.28 2.24
CA LYS A 79 -4.80 16.94 3.49
C LYS A 79 -3.56 16.29 4.09
N PHE A 80 -3.54 14.97 4.14
CA PHE A 80 -2.42 14.20 4.66
C PHE A 80 -1.14 14.47 3.84
N THR A 81 -1.25 14.41 2.52
CA THR A 81 -0.14 14.69 1.62
C THR A 81 0.41 16.10 1.82
N ALA A 82 -0.47 17.10 1.91
CA ALA A 82 -0.05 18.50 2.09
C ALA A 82 0.60 18.72 3.46
N LYS A 83 0.03 18.14 4.52
CA LYS A 83 0.51 18.33 5.88
C LYS A 83 1.96 17.86 6.07
N TYR A 84 2.32 16.76 5.44
CA TYR A 84 3.64 16.12 5.61
C TYR A 84 4.50 16.16 4.36
N ASP A 85 4.07 16.89 3.34
CA ASP A 85 4.78 17.02 2.07
C ASP A 85 5.13 15.65 1.48
N LEU A 86 4.16 14.76 1.44
CA LEU A 86 4.35 13.39 0.96
C LEU A 86 4.51 13.37 -0.56
N THR A 87 5.44 12.56 -1.04
CA THR A 87 5.62 12.33 -2.47
C THR A 87 5.10 10.96 -2.89
N VAL A 88 4.84 10.06 -1.95
CA VAL A 88 4.20 8.77 -2.24
C VAL A 88 2.76 9.00 -2.70
N GLN A 89 2.34 8.23 -3.70
CA GLN A 89 0.99 8.28 -4.23
C GLN A 89 0.02 7.59 -3.27
N LEU A 90 -1.13 8.21 -2.99
CA LEU A 90 -2.14 7.62 -2.12
C LEU A 90 -3.42 7.35 -2.90
N GLY A 91 -3.90 6.12 -2.81
CA GLY A 91 -5.14 5.68 -3.43
C GLY A 91 -6.25 5.53 -2.40
N SER A 92 -7.45 5.97 -2.77
CA SER A 92 -8.64 5.90 -1.92
C SER A 92 -9.49 4.70 -2.29
N ASP A 93 -9.82 3.87 -1.28
CA ASP A 93 -10.67 2.68 -1.43
C ASP A 93 -11.82 2.72 -0.41
N PRO A 94 -12.76 3.69 -0.53
CA PRO A 94 -13.78 3.89 0.51
C PRO A 94 -14.68 2.69 0.75
N SER A 95 -14.98 1.91 -0.29
CA SER A 95 -15.79 0.69 -0.16
C SER A 95 -15.03 -0.45 0.51
N GLY A 96 -13.70 -0.42 0.50
CA GLY A 96 -12.87 -1.50 0.97
C GLY A 96 -12.73 -2.66 -0.01
N ALA A 97 -13.20 -2.51 -1.24
CA ALA A 97 -13.19 -3.60 -2.22
C ALA A 97 -11.77 -4.12 -2.49
N MET A 98 -10.80 -3.23 -2.67
CA MET A 98 -9.41 -3.62 -2.87
C MET A 98 -8.79 -4.21 -1.60
N VAL A 99 -9.06 -3.58 -0.45
CA VAL A 99 -8.57 -4.06 0.85
C VAL A 99 -9.01 -5.50 1.07
N GLU A 100 -10.28 -5.81 0.80
CA GLU A 100 -10.82 -7.18 0.93
C GLU A 100 -10.25 -8.12 -0.12
N ALA A 101 -10.13 -7.67 -1.37
CA ALA A 101 -9.57 -8.49 -2.46
C ALA A 101 -8.13 -8.95 -2.14
N PHE A 102 -7.34 -8.11 -1.49
CA PHE A 102 -5.98 -8.44 -1.07
C PHE A 102 -5.94 -9.12 0.31
N GLU A 103 -7.10 -9.44 0.88
CA GLU A 103 -7.22 -10.11 2.19
C GLU A 103 -6.53 -9.31 3.31
N SER A 104 -6.62 -7.99 3.23
CA SER A 104 -6.06 -7.06 4.22
C SER A 104 -7.12 -6.44 5.13
N TRP A 105 -8.36 -6.91 5.06
CA TRP A 105 -9.46 -6.54 5.96
C TRP A 105 -9.61 -7.65 6.98
N VAL A 106 -9.21 -7.38 8.21
CA VAL A 106 -9.03 -8.43 9.22
C VAL A 106 -9.64 -8.05 10.56
N GLU A 107 -9.92 -9.06 11.38
CA GLU A 107 -10.33 -8.85 12.76
C GLU A 107 -9.12 -8.42 13.59
N LYS A 108 -9.30 -7.34 14.35
CA LYS A 108 -8.30 -6.82 15.28
C LYS A 108 -8.86 -6.79 16.68
N SER A 109 -7.98 -6.81 17.67
CA SER A 109 -8.35 -6.71 19.08
C SER A 109 -7.56 -5.58 19.75
N LEU A 110 -8.26 -4.76 20.54
CA LEU A 110 -7.65 -3.68 21.32
C LEU A 110 -8.39 -3.59 22.66
N TYR A 111 -7.68 -3.77 23.76
CA TYR A 111 -8.24 -3.75 25.11
C TYR A 111 -9.48 -4.66 25.26
N GLY A 112 -9.40 -5.88 24.71
CA GLY A 112 -10.46 -6.86 24.76
C GLY A 112 -11.62 -6.61 23.79
N ARG A 113 -11.60 -5.52 23.04
CA ARG A 113 -12.58 -5.23 21.99
C ARG A 113 -12.13 -5.78 20.65
N ARG A 114 -13.05 -6.45 19.96
CA ARG A 114 -12.80 -6.93 18.59
C ARG A 114 -13.44 -5.96 17.60
N TYR A 115 -12.73 -5.68 16.52
CA TYR A 115 -13.23 -4.85 15.44
C TYR A 115 -12.55 -5.24 14.13
N MET A 116 -13.20 -4.90 13.01
CA MET A 116 -12.61 -5.12 11.69
C MET A 116 -11.77 -3.89 11.29
N GLY A 117 -10.63 -4.12 10.71
CA GLY A 117 -9.76 -3.05 10.26
C GLY A 117 -8.75 -3.52 9.22
N ILE A 118 -8.02 -2.55 8.67
CA ILE A 118 -6.98 -2.84 7.69
C ILE A 118 -5.75 -3.39 8.40
N ASP A 119 -5.29 -4.57 7.97
CA ASP A 119 -3.98 -5.09 8.34
C ASP A 119 -2.92 -4.28 7.59
N ARG A 120 -1.95 -3.72 8.31
CA ARG A 120 -0.82 -3.05 7.69
C ARG A 120 -0.03 -4.10 6.92
N SER A 121 -0.11 -4.02 5.60
CA SER A 121 0.45 -5.05 4.71
C SER A 121 1.01 -4.41 3.45
N THR A 122 1.98 -5.07 2.84
CA THR A 122 2.64 -4.59 1.63
C THR A 122 2.75 -5.74 0.64
N PHE A 123 2.51 -5.44 -0.62
CA PHE A 123 2.56 -6.40 -1.71
C PHE A 123 3.50 -5.88 -2.78
N LEU A 124 4.46 -6.69 -3.16
CA LEU A 124 5.38 -6.42 -4.27
C LEU A 124 4.88 -7.20 -5.48
N ILE A 125 4.49 -6.48 -6.52
CA ILE A 125 3.84 -7.04 -7.71
C ILE A 125 4.72 -6.74 -8.93
N ALA A 126 5.00 -7.75 -9.72
CA ALA A 126 5.74 -7.58 -10.97
C ALA A 126 5.04 -8.33 -12.09
N GLY A 127 4.73 -7.61 -13.18
CA GLY A 127 4.00 -8.19 -14.31
C GLY A 127 2.64 -8.76 -13.93
N GLY A 128 1.96 -8.15 -12.97
CA GLY A 128 0.66 -8.61 -12.48
C GLY A 128 0.70 -9.80 -11.53
N VAL A 129 1.90 -10.25 -11.13
CA VAL A 129 2.08 -11.39 -10.22
C VAL A 129 2.62 -10.91 -8.88
N ILE A 130 2.05 -11.41 -7.79
CA ILE A 130 2.51 -11.11 -6.43
C ILE A 130 3.84 -11.83 -6.20
N ARG A 131 4.90 -11.07 -5.93
CA ARG A 131 6.25 -11.61 -5.74
C ARG A 131 6.63 -11.72 -4.26
N ARG A 132 6.20 -10.77 -3.45
CA ARG A 132 6.43 -10.77 -2.00
C ARG A 132 5.23 -10.20 -1.27
N ILE A 133 4.98 -10.70 -0.07
CA ILE A 133 3.92 -10.23 0.83
C ILE A 133 4.50 -9.99 2.22
N TRP A 134 4.21 -8.83 2.79
CA TRP A 134 4.48 -8.53 4.20
C TRP A 134 3.16 -8.26 4.89
N ARG A 135 2.89 -8.98 5.96
CA ARG A 135 1.68 -8.78 6.78
C ARG A 135 2.06 -8.35 8.18
N LYS A 136 1.12 -7.72 8.90
CA LYS A 136 1.34 -7.21 10.26
C LYS A 136 2.63 -6.40 10.33
N VAL A 137 2.78 -5.48 9.40
CA VAL A 137 4.01 -4.74 9.18
C VAL A 137 4.35 -3.87 10.39
N LYS A 138 5.60 -3.93 10.79
CA LYS A 138 6.22 -2.96 11.70
C LYS A 138 6.94 -1.94 10.85
N VAL A 139 6.64 -0.66 11.06
CA VAL A 139 7.07 0.42 10.18
C VAL A 139 8.59 0.61 10.14
N ALA A 140 9.27 0.46 11.28
CA ALA A 140 10.71 0.70 11.37
C ALA A 140 11.49 -0.18 10.36
N GLY A 141 12.18 0.46 9.42
CA GLY A 141 12.99 -0.22 8.41
C GLY A 141 12.21 -0.92 7.30
N HIS A 142 10.89 -0.85 7.33
CA HIS A 142 10.05 -1.58 6.36
C HIS A 142 10.21 -1.07 4.94
N ALA A 143 10.13 0.26 4.73
CA ALA A 143 10.23 0.83 3.38
C ALA A 143 11.57 0.46 2.71
N GLN A 144 12.66 0.47 3.47
CA GLN A 144 13.97 0.07 2.97
C GLN A 144 13.99 -1.42 2.61
N ALA A 145 13.38 -2.27 3.45
CA ALA A 145 13.29 -3.71 3.17
C ALA A 145 12.51 -3.99 1.89
N VAL A 146 11.43 -3.23 1.66
CA VAL A 146 10.64 -3.34 0.42
C VAL A 146 11.45 -2.91 -0.79
N LEU A 147 12.19 -1.80 -0.68
CA LEU A 147 13.06 -1.33 -1.75
C LEU A 147 14.12 -2.38 -2.11
N ASP A 148 14.77 -2.96 -1.11
CA ASP A 148 15.78 -3.99 -1.31
C ASP A 148 15.20 -5.21 -2.01
N ALA A 149 14.00 -5.65 -1.61
CA ALA A 149 13.32 -6.77 -2.25
C ALA A 149 12.96 -6.46 -3.71
N ALA A 150 12.51 -5.23 -3.98
CA ALA A 150 12.16 -4.80 -5.34
C ALA A 150 13.40 -4.79 -6.25
N LYS A 151 14.54 -4.34 -5.73
CA LYS A 151 15.81 -4.34 -6.48
C LYS A 151 16.32 -5.75 -6.76
N ALA A 152 15.95 -6.71 -5.95
CA ALA A 152 16.40 -8.10 -6.08
C ALA A 152 15.58 -8.92 -7.08
N LEU A 153 14.53 -8.36 -7.64
CA LEU A 153 13.71 -9.05 -8.66
C LEU A 153 14.46 -9.26 -9.97
#